data_3bfa1aacfb7c26411891903859d808a9
#
_entry.id   3bfa1aacfb7c26411891903859d808a9
#
_cell.length_a   1.000
_cell.length_b   1.000
_cell.length_c   1.000
_cell.angle_alpha   90.00
_cell.angle_beta   90.00
_cell.angle_gamma   90.00
#
_symmetry.space_group_name_H-M   'P 1'
#
loop_
_entity.id
_entity.type
_entity.pdbx_description
1 polymer ?
#
loop_
_entity_poly.entity_id
_entity_poly.type
_entity_poly.pdbx_seq_one_letter_code
_entity_poly.pdbx_strand_id
1 'polypeptide(L)'
;MPLGLTLIEAQKYARRAEQLAVLKTFAEGELLRRLPFRNLVGGSLSFPAETKLPRVGFRAVNEGYRQSYGVINSDSEFVHLFGGDLDVDRSIVDLQGPEARAAQTEMKVRSMRLTLEAAIINGDDTFDPRAFNGLSKRLVPGDDQTIDNGGSTLNLLALEALTDSVIGYGALHH
;
A
#
# COMPACT_ATOMS: atom_id res chain seq x y z
N MET A 1 -1.23 -11.52 13.86
CA MET A 1 -0.39 -10.31 13.75
C MET A 1 -1.18 -9.14 14.30
N PRO A 2 -0.60 -8.22 15.08
CA PRO A 2 -1.34 -7.02 15.47
C PRO A 2 -1.66 -6.22 14.22
N LEU A 3 -2.92 -5.93 14.01
CA LEU A 3 -3.41 -5.06 12.95
C LEU A 3 -2.74 -3.68 13.11
N GLY A 4 -2.17 -3.14 12.02
CA GLY A 4 -1.60 -1.80 12.03
C GLY A 4 -2.66 -0.75 12.40
N LEU A 5 -2.22 0.37 12.96
CA LEU A 5 -3.11 1.50 13.26
C LEU A 5 -3.61 2.13 11.94
N THR A 6 -4.90 2.35 11.83
CA THR A 6 -5.47 3.15 10.74
C THR A 6 -5.25 4.65 11.01
N LEU A 7 -5.32 5.50 9.98
CA LEU A 7 -5.22 6.96 10.15
C LEU A 7 -6.31 7.51 11.08
N ILE A 8 -7.49 6.90 11.09
CA ILE A 8 -8.60 7.28 11.98
C ILE A 8 -8.24 6.98 13.45
N GLU A 9 -7.60 5.86 13.71
CA GLU A 9 -7.13 5.51 15.05
C GLU A 9 -5.94 6.39 15.47
N ALA A 10 -5.01 6.67 14.54
CA ALA A 10 -3.89 7.57 14.79
C ALA A 10 -4.33 9.00 15.20
N GLN A 11 -5.46 9.48 14.69
CA GLN A 11 -6.03 10.78 15.09
C GLN A 11 -6.34 10.85 16.59
N LYS A 12 -6.69 9.74 17.22
CA LYS A 12 -6.99 9.69 18.68
C LYS A 12 -5.73 9.90 19.53
N TYR A 13 -4.55 9.63 18.97
CA TYR A 13 -3.27 9.76 19.65
C TYR A 13 -2.52 11.05 19.30
N ALA A 14 -3.07 11.87 18.42
CA ALA A 14 -2.46 13.17 18.07
C ALA A 14 -2.46 14.12 19.27
N ARG A 15 -1.28 14.51 19.68
CA ARG A 15 -1.09 15.39 20.87
C ARG A 15 -1.12 16.88 20.54
N ARG A 16 -0.95 17.25 19.26
CA ARG A 16 -0.91 18.63 18.78
C ARG A 16 -2.00 18.87 17.75
N ALA A 17 -2.60 20.06 17.77
CA ALA A 17 -3.63 20.44 16.79
C ALA A 17 -3.12 20.36 15.34
N GLU A 18 -1.86 20.71 15.10
CA GLU A 18 -1.20 20.64 13.80
C GLU A 18 -1.11 19.19 13.30
N GLN A 19 -0.71 18.25 14.17
CA GLN A 19 -0.67 16.83 13.84
C GLN A 19 -2.05 16.29 13.49
N LEU A 20 -3.06 16.72 14.24
CA LEU A 20 -4.45 16.32 13.99
C LEU A 20 -4.94 16.86 12.65
N ALA A 21 -4.61 18.10 12.29
CA ALA A 21 -4.98 18.69 11.01
C ALA A 21 -4.35 17.94 9.83
N VAL A 22 -3.06 17.61 9.92
CA VAL A 22 -2.37 16.80 8.89
C VAL A 22 -3.02 15.43 8.77
N LEU A 23 -3.23 14.72 9.87
CA LEU A 23 -3.86 13.39 9.86
C LEU A 23 -5.29 13.43 9.29
N LYS A 24 -6.07 14.49 9.58
CA LYS A 24 -7.41 14.67 9.00
C LYS A 24 -7.33 14.82 7.48
N THR A 25 -6.43 15.67 6.98
CA THR A 25 -6.27 15.87 5.53
C THR A 25 -5.82 14.59 4.83
N PHE A 26 -4.95 13.79 5.45
CA PHE A 26 -4.60 12.48 4.90
C PHE A 26 -5.76 11.48 4.95
N ALA A 27 -6.59 11.52 5.99
CA ALA A 27 -7.76 10.64 6.12
C ALA A 27 -8.95 11.02 5.19
N GLU A 28 -8.90 12.18 4.53
CA GLU A 28 -9.85 12.52 3.44
C GLU A 28 -9.65 11.63 2.21
N GLY A 29 -8.45 11.07 2.00
CA GLY A 29 -8.17 10.09 0.96
C GLY A 29 -8.78 8.73 1.32
N GLU A 30 -9.65 8.21 0.47
CA GLU A 30 -10.29 6.91 0.69
C GLU A 30 -9.29 5.76 0.78
N LEU A 31 -8.25 5.79 -0.06
CA LEU A 31 -7.20 4.79 -0.07
C LEU A 31 -6.40 4.82 1.24
N LEU A 32 -5.84 5.97 1.61
CA LEU A 32 -5.02 6.11 2.81
C LEU A 32 -5.80 5.85 4.10
N ARG A 33 -7.10 6.15 4.10
CA ARG A 33 -7.97 5.89 5.25
C ARG A 33 -8.12 4.42 5.57
N ARG A 34 -8.11 3.56 4.55
CA ARG A 34 -8.29 2.11 4.68
C ARG A 34 -7.01 1.35 4.93
N LEU A 35 -5.86 1.90 4.54
CA LEU A 35 -4.58 1.24 4.73
C LEU A 35 -4.19 1.17 6.21
N PRO A 36 -3.73 0.01 6.70
CA PRO A 36 -3.16 -0.11 8.03
C PRO A 36 -1.72 0.42 8.03
N PHE A 37 -1.40 1.29 8.98
CA PHE A 37 -0.05 1.82 9.19
C PHE A 37 0.57 1.21 10.43
N ARG A 38 1.87 0.97 10.40
CA ARG A 38 2.63 0.54 11.56
C ARG A 38 3.96 1.28 11.64
N ASN A 39 4.45 1.48 12.85
CA ASN A 39 5.79 2.01 13.05
C ASN A 39 6.83 0.92 12.77
N LEU A 40 7.84 1.27 12.00
CA LEU A 40 8.98 0.41 11.70
C LEU A 40 10.23 1.03 12.32
N VAL A 41 11.01 0.23 13.02
CA VAL A 41 12.34 0.58 13.52
C VAL A 41 13.36 -0.05 12.59
N GLY A 42 14.22 0.77 12.00
CA GLY A 42 15.20 0.34 10.99
C GLY A 42 14.83 0.82 9.58
N GLY A 43 15.72 0.57 8.63
CA GLY A 43 15.59 1.05 7.24
C GLY A 43 14.95 0.05 6.28
N SER A 44 14.62 -1.16 6.73
CA SER A 44 14.05 -2.21 5.90
C SER A 44 13.12 -3.13 6.68
N LEU A 45 12.23 -3.77 5.96
CA LEU A 45 11.34 -4.82 6.45
C LEU A 45 11.58 -6.08 5.63
N SER A 46 12.02 -7.15 6.28
CA SER A 46 12.12 -8.46 5.65
C SER A 46 10.95 -9.35 6.05
N PHE A 47 10.39 -10.07 5.10
CA PHE A 47 9.30 -11.01 5.32
C PHE A 47 9.52 -12.28 4.49
N PRO A 48 9.11 -13.45 5.01
CA PRO A 48 9.18 -14.68 4.24
C PRO A 48 8.09 -14.70 3.17
N ALA A 49 8.46 -15.00 1.93
CA ALA A 49 7.57 -15.24 0.82
C ALA A 49 7.62 -16.71 0.41
N GLU A 50 6.48 -17.38 0.39
CA GLU A 50 6.36 -18.76 -0.08
C GLU A 50 6.40 -18.77 -1.61
N THR A 51 7.49 -19.28 -2.19
CA THR A 51 7.66 -19.33 -3.64
C THR A 51 7.13 -20.63 -4.22
N LYS A 52 7.16 -21.72 -3.45
CA LYS A 52 6.76 -23.03 -3.93
C LYS A 52 6.23 -23.88 -2.79
N LEU A 53 5.04 -24.43 -2.98
CA LEU A 53 4.47 -25.41 -2.08
C LEU A 53 4.96 -26.83 -2.39
N PRO A 54 5.13 -27.69 -1.37
CA PRO A 54 5.43 -29.09 -1.59
C PRO A 54 4.27 -29.79 -2.28
N ARG A 55 4.58 -30.72 -3.17
CA ARG A 55 3.55 -31.50 -3.86
C ARG A 55 2.94 -32.54 -2.91
N VAL A 56 1.62 -32.62 -2.94
CA VAL A 56 0.83 -33.65 -2.28
C VAL A 56 0.06 -34.41 -3.35
N GLY A 57 -0.08 -35.72 -3.21
CA GLY A 57 -0.80 -36.54 -4.19
C GLY A 57 -1.23 -37.89 -3.62
N PHE A 58 -2.09 -38.56 -4.36
CA PHE A 58 -2.52 -39.91 -4.04
C PHE A 58 -1.47 -40.92 -4.56
N ARG A 59 -1.35 -42.07 -3.91
CA ARG A 59 -0.53 -43.17 -4.36
C ARG A 59 -1.34 -44.47 -4.41
N ALA A 60 -0.97 -45.39 -5.31
CA ALA A 60 -1.49 -46.71 -5.26
C ALA A 60 -0.80 -47.60 -4.22
N VAL A 61 -1.34 -48.80 -3.98
CA VAL A 61 -0.73 -49.76 -3.10
C VAL A 61 0.62 -50.18 -3.68
N ASN A 62 1.67 -50.20 -2.85
CA ASN A 62 3.07 -50.50 -3.22
C ASN A 62 3.79 -49.41 -4.06
N GLU A 63 3.21 -48.22 -4.23
CA GLU A 63 3.92 -47.06 -4.76
C GLU A 63 4.51 -46.20 -3.63
N GLY A 64 5.59 -45.50 -3.93
CA GLY A 64 6.15 -44.47 -3.03
C GLY A 64 5.60 -43.10 -3.32
N TYR A 65 5.52 -42.23 -2.31
CA TYR A 65 5.30 -40.80 -2.56
C TYR A 65 6.51 -40.17 -3.20
N ARG A 66 6.31 -39.27 -4.16
CA ARG A 66 7.39 -38.46 -4.71
C ARG A 66 7.82 -37.42 -3.68
N GLN A 67 9.08 -37.40 -3.35
CA GLN A 67 9.65 -36.41 -2.45
C GLN A 67 9.55 -35.01 -3.08
N SER A 68 9.09 -34.07 -2.30
CA SER A 68 9.07 -32.65 -2.69
C SER A 68 9.15 -31.79 -1.42
N TYR A 69 9.71 -30.62 -1.58
CA TYR A 69 9.84 -29.64 -0.49
C TYR A 69 9.36 -28.27 -0.95
N GLY A 70 8.87 -27.50 -0.02
CA GLY A 70 8.51 -26.10 -0.20
C GLY A 70 9.77 -25.22 -0.25
N VAL A 71 9.67 -24.10 -0.92
CA VAL A 71 10.73 -23.08 -0.95
C VAL A 71 10.16 -21.77 -0.39
N ILE A 72 10.86 -21.26 0.62
CA ILE A 72 10.55 -19.97 1.23
C ILE A 72 11.72 -19.04 0.92
N ASN A 73 11.46 -17.94 0.26
CA ASN A 73 12.42 -16.88 0.03
C ASN A 73 12.16 -15.74 1.02
N SER A 74 13.19 -14.99 1.35
CA SER A 74 13.05 -13.78 2.15
C SER A 74 13.06 -12.59 1.20
N ASP A 75 11.94 -11.87 1.14
CA ASP A 75 11.84 -10.60 0.46
C ASP A 75 12.07 -9.45 1.43
N SER A 76 12.65 -8.37 0.94
CA SER A 76 12.98 -7.19 1.74
C SER A 76 12.49 -5.92 1.06
N GLU A 77 11.75 -5.12 1.81
CA GLU A 77 11.30 -3.81 1.40
C GLU A 77 12.05 -2.72 2.17
N PHE A 78 12.43 -1.67 1.47
CA PHE A 78 13.17 -0.55 2.05
C PHE A 78 12.27 0.63 2.35
N VAL A 79 12.63 1.40 3.37
CA VAL A 79 11.92 2.63 3.72
C VAL A 79 12.41 3.76 2.84
N HIS A 80 11.49 4.47 2.21
CA HIS A 80 11.74 5.63 1.39
C HIS A 80 11.37 6.91 2.13
N LEU A 81 12.15 7.98 1.93
CA LEU A 81 11.87 9.28 2.50
C LEU A 81 10.92 10.04 1.58
N PHE A 82 9.79 10.46 2.12
CA PHE A 82 8.79 11.20 1.39
C PHE A 82 8.47 12.51 2.09
N GLY A 83 8.56 13.62 1.38
CA GLY A 83 8.32 14.94 1.95
C GLY A 83 8.63 16.06 0.97
N GLY A 84 8.62 17.29 1.47
CA GLY A 84 8.99 18.48 0.70
C GLY A 84 8.95 19.72 1.57
N ASP A 85 9.86 20.63 1.30
CA ASP A 85 9.96 21.89 2.01
C ASP A 85 8.85 22.87 1.57
N LEU A 86 8.44 23.73 2.47
CA LEU A 86 7.49 24.81 2.22
C LEU A 86 8.12 26.14 2.64
N ASP A 87 8.56 26.90 1.65
CA ASP A 87 9.02 28.25 1.85
C ASP A 87 7.88 29.24 1.57
N VAL A 88 7.59 30.09 2.53
CA VAL A 88 6.64 31.19 2.40
C VAL A 88 7.37 32.48 2.72
N ASP A 89 7.40 33.39 1.75
CA ASP A 89 8.05 34.70 1.91
C ASP A 89 7.43 35.45 3.11
N ARG A 90 8.30 35.94 3.98
CA ARG A 90 7.90 36.69 5.17
C ARG A 90 7.08 37.94 4.79
N SER A 91 7.42 38.58 3.68
CA SER A 91 6.70 39.76 3.21
C SER A 91 5.23 39.45 2.91
N ILE A 92 4.93 38.25 2.39
CA ILE A 92 3.55 37.80 2.15
C ILE A 92 2.80 37.64 3.46
N VAL A 93 3.45 37.02 4.46
CA VAL A 93 2.85 36.84 5.78
C VAL A 93 2.63 38.18 6.49
N ASP A 94 3.57 39.14 6.35
CA ASP A 94 3.45 40.46 6.93
C ASP A 94 2.34 41.31 6.25
N LEU A 95 2.11 41.12 4.94
CA LEU A 95 1.07 41.82 4.17
C LEU A 95 -0.32 41.17 4.28
N GLN A 96 -0.41 39.85 4.26
CA GLN A 96 -1.67 39.12 4.19
C GLN A 96 -2.07 38.46 5.53
N GLY A 97 -1.18 38.49 6.52
CA GLY A 97 -1.40 37.88 7.81
C GLY A 97 -0.99 36.39 7.86
N PRO A 98 -1.05 35.79 9.07
CA PRO A 98 -0.63 34.39 9.29
C PRO A 98 -1.49 33.36 8.54
N GLU A 99 -2.66 33.73 8.10
CA GLU A 99 -3.58 32.87 7.35
C GLU A 99 -3.03 32.45 5.98
N ALA A 100 -2.21 33.32 5.36
CA ALA A 100 -1.54 33.01 4.09
C ALA A 100 -0.61 31.79 4.24
N ARG A 101 0.14 31.71 5.34
CA ARG A 101 1.00 30.56 5.63
C ARG A 101 0.19 29.31 5.92
N ALA A 102 -0.92 29.44 6.65
CA ALA A 102 -1.81 28.32 6.94
C ALA A 102 -2.41 27.71 5.65
N ALA A 103 -2.87 28.56 4.74
CA ALA A 103 -3.40 28.13 3.44
C ALA A 103 -2.33 27.40 2.59
N GLN A 104 -1.10 27.93 2.55
CA GLN A 104 0.01 27.28 1.83
C GLN A 104 0.36 25.90 2.45
N THR A 105 0.33 25.81 3.78
CA THR A 105 0.56 24.55 4.50
C THR A 105 -0.52 23.52 4.15
N GLU A 106 -1.79 23.92 4.15
CA GLU A 106 -2.90 23.04 3.77
C GLU A 106 -2.76 22.53 2.34
N MET A 107 -2.46 23.42 1.38
CA MET A 107 -2.22 23.04 0.00
C MET A 107 -1.05 22.07 -0.13
N LYS A 108 0.04 22.26 0.62
CA LYS A 108 1.19 21.34 0.62
C LYS A 108 0.81 19.97 1.14
N VAL A 109 0.09 19.88 2.26
CA VAL A 109 -0.36 18.62 2.83
C VAL A 109 -1.29 17.88 1.87
N ARG A 110 -2.20 18.59 1.21
CA ARG A 110 -3.08 18.03 0.17
C ARG A 110 -2.27 17.49 -1.02
N SER A 111 -1.29 18.25 -1.49
CA SER A 111 -0.38 17.80 -2.56
C SER A 111 0.39 16.54 -2.16
N MET A 112 0.92 16.49 -0.93
CA MET A 112 1.61 15.30 -0.41
C MET A 112 0.68 14.09 -0.40
N ARG A 113 -0.57 14.23 0.05
CA ARG A 113 -1.55 13.16 0.03
C ARG A 113 -1.76 12.62 -1.38
N LEU A 114 -2.08 13.49 -2.34
CA LEU A 114 -2.35 13.08 -3.72
C LEU A 114 -1.13 12.40 -4.37
N THR A 115 0.06 12.93 -4.11
CA THR A 115 1.29 12.32 -4.62
C THR A 115 1.55 10.96 -4.00
N LEU A 116 1.30 10.78 -2.70
CA LEU A 116 1.46 9.49 -2.04
C LEU A 116 0.44 8.46 -2.54
N GLU A 117 -0.82 8.85 -2.70
CA GLU A 117 -1.87 7.98 -3.28
C GLU A 117 -1.51 7.54 -4.70
N ALA A 118 -1.05 8.47 -5.52
CA ALA A 118 -0.57 8.17 -6.87
C ALA A 118 0.65 7.23 -6.87
N ALA A 119 1.59 7.42 -5.96
CA ALA A 119 2.77 6.56 -5.81
C ALA A 119 2.41 5.14 -5.33
N ILE A 120 1.43 5.00 -4.44
CA ILE A 120 0.94 3.68 -3.99
C ILE A 120 0.37 2.87 -5.16
N ILE A 121 -0.29 3.53 -6.11
CA ILE A 121 -0.87 2.86 -7.27
C ILE A 121 0.16 2.69 -8.39
N ASN A 122 0.84 3.76 -8.78
CA ASN A 122 1.65 3.83 -10.00
C ASN A 122 3.15 4.00 -9.75
N GLY A 123 3.62 3.87 -8.51
CA GLY A 123 5.05 4.02 -8.21
C GLY A 123 5.91 3.03 -9.00
N ASP A 124 7.06 3.49 -9.49
CA ASP A 124 8.00 2.69 -10.27
C ASP A 124 9.44 3.10 -9.95
N ASP A 125 10.19 2.21 -9.32
CA ASP A 125 11.59 2.39 -8.95
C ASP A 125 12.54 2.42 -10.16
N THR A 126 12.12 1.88 -11.29
CA THR A 126 12.89 1.98 -12.55
C THR A 126 12.86 3.40 -13.12
N PHE A 127 11.79 4.13 -12.91
CA PHE A 127 11.66 5.53 -13.34
C PHE A 127 12.27 6.51 -12.32
N ASP A 128 11.95 6.33 -11.04
CA ASP A 128 12.57 7.08 -9.94
C ASP A 128 13.09 6.12 -8.87
N PRO A 129 14.42 5.89 -8.80
CA PRO A 129 15.03 4.99 -7.81
C PRO A 129 14.82 5.38 -6.35
N ARG A 130 14.30 6.59 -6.08
CA ARG A 130 13.94 7.06 -4.73
C ARG A 130 12.51 6.71 -4.35
N ALA A 131 11.70 6.29 -5.32
CA ALA A 131 10.33 5.85 -5.10
C ALA A 131 10.26 4.34 -4.83
N PHE A 132 9.15 3.90 -4.29
CA PHE A 132 8.84 2.48 -4.12
C PHE A 132 7.93 1.98 -5.26
N ASN A 133 7.91 0.67 -5.46
CA ASN A 133 7.04 0.05 -6.45
C ASN A 133 5.58 0.06 -5.99
N GLY A 134 4.73 0.65 -6.80
CA GLY A 134 3.28 0.71 -6.59
C GLY A 134 2.57 -0.59 -6.97
N LEU A 135 1.26 -0.62 -6.73
CA LEU A 135 0.42 -1.79 -7.00
C LEU A 135 0.45 -2.20 -8.48
N SER A 136 0.42 -1.25 -9.41
CA SER A 136 0.42 -1.53 -10.85
C SER A 136 1.68 -2.27 -11.33
N LYS A 137 2.81 -2.07 -10.65
CA LYS A 137 4.07 -2.78 -10.97
C LYS A 137 4.18 -4.12 -10.26
N ARG A 138 3.57 -4.25 -9.08
CA ARG A 138 3.58 -5.48 -8.28
C ARG A 138 2.59 -6.52 -8.79
N LEU A 139 1.46 -6.07 -9.35
CA LEU A 139 0.44 -6.92 -9.95
C LEU A 139 0.82 -7.18 -11.42
N VAL A 140 1.56 -8.25 -11.66
CA VAL A 140 2.01 -8.61 -12.99
C VAL A 140 0.86 -9.29 -13.75
N PRO A 141 0.54 -8.85 -14.99
CA PRO A 141 -0.46 -9.56 -15.81
C PRO A 141 -0.05 -11.03 -16.04
N GLY A 142 -0.97 -11.94 -15.77
CA GLY A 142 -0.78 -13.38 -15.90
C GLY A 142 -0.49 -14.12 -14.59
N ASP A 143 -0.34 -13.43 -13.47
CA ASP A 143 -0.33 -14.05 -12.15
C ASP A 143 -1.74 -14.51 -11.74
N ASP A 144 -1.82 -15.47 -10.82
CA ASP A 144 -3.08 -16.05 -10.34
C ASP A 144 -4.06 -15.02 -9.75
N GLN A 145 -3.57 -13.83 -9.38
CA GLN A 145 -4.36 -12.74 -8.82
C GLN A 145 -4.70 -11.63 -9.83
N THR A 146 -4.39 -11.84 -11.11
CA THR A 146 -4.71 -10.87 -12.17
C THR A 146 -5.59 -11.53 -13.21
N ILE A 147 -6.72 -10.89 -13.54
CA ILE A 147 -7.64 -11.34 -14.57
C ILE A 147 -7.56 -10.36 -15.74
N ASP A 148 -7.10 -10.85 -16.90
CA ASP A 148 -7.16 -10.07 -18.12
C ASP A 148 -8.59 -10.08 -18.69
N ASN A 149 -9.22 -8.92 -18.68
CA ASN A 149 -10.56 -8.73 -19.26
C ASN A 149 -10.51 -8.41 -20.78
N GLY A 150 -9.35 -8.47 -21.40
CA GLY A 150 -9.17 -8.22 -22.84
C GLY A 150 -9.62 -6.85 -23.31
N GLY A 151 -9.61 -5.83 -22.45
CA GLY A 151 -10.10 -4.48 -22.73
C GLY A 151 -11.63 -4.36 -22.78
N SER A 152 -12.37 -5.40 -22.41
CA SER A 152 -13.83 -5.38 -22.34
C SER A 152 -14.34 -4.52 -21.18
N THR A 153 -15.59 -4.04 -21.29
CA THR A 153 -16.24 -3.31 -20.19
C THR A 153 -16.33 -4.16 -18.94
N LEU A 154 -15.95 -3.61 -17.79
CA LEU A 154 -16.09 -4.27 -16.51
C LEU A 154 -17.57 -4.58 -16.24
N ASN A 155 -17.88 -5.84 -15.95
CA ASN A 155 -19.21 -6.33 -15.61
C ASN A 155 -19.20 -7.01 -14.23
N LEU A 156 -20.38 -7.28 -13.69
CA LEU A 156 -20.52 -7.90 -12.38
C LEU A 156 -19.86 -9.29 -12.31
N LEU A 157 -19.98 -10.08 -13.37
CA LEU A 157 -19.40 -11.42 -13.45
C LEU A 157 -17.86 -11.37 -13.37
N ALA A 158 -17.24 -10.41 -14.07
CA ALA A 158 -15.79 -10.22 -14.01
C ALA A 158 -15.33 -9.77 -12.62
N LEU A 159 -16.14 -8.96 -11.93
CA LEU A 159 -15.86 -8.54 -10.56
C LEU A 159 -16.00 -9.70 -9.56
N GLU A 160 -16.99 -10.54 -9.71
CA GLU A 160 -17.16 -11.76 -8.91
C GLU A 160 -15.98 -12.72 -9.14
N ALA A 161 -15.60 -12.97 -10.38
CA ALA A 161 -14.44 -13.79 -10.71
C ALA A 161 -13.14 -13.23 -10.11
N LEU A 162 -12.98 -11.90 -10.08
CA LEU A 162 -11.83 -11.26 -9.44
C LEU A 162 -11.83 -11.49 -7.93
N THR A 163 -12.97 -11.34 -7.26
CA THR A 163 -13.06 -11.60 -5.82
C THR A 163 -12.81 -13.06 -5.46
N ASP A 164 -13.25 -13.99 -6.30
CA ASP A 164 -13.03 -15.42 -6.09
C ASP A 164 -11.55 -15.84 -6.34
N SER A 165 -10.85 -15.10 -7.19
CA SER A 165 -9.42 -15.35 -7.46
C SER A 165 -8.49 -14.91 -6.33
N VAL A 166 -8.94 -14.02 -5.43
CA VAL A 166 -8.11 -13.55 -4.32
C VAL A 166 -7.88 -14.67 -3.32
N ILE A 167 -6.62 -15.07 -3.15
CA ILE A 167 -6.20 -16.13 -2.24
C ILE A 167 -6.60 -15.78 -0.80
N GLY A 168 -7.36 -16.67 -0.16
CA GLY A 168 -7.86 -16.49 1.20
C GLY A 168 -9.23 -15.82 1.31
N TYR A 169 -9.77 -15.24 0.24
CA TYR A 169 -11.11 -14.67 0.28
C TYR A 169 -12.19 -15.77 0.17
N GLY A 170 -11.98 -16.74 -0.71
CA GLY A 170 -12.87 -17.90 -0.85
C GLY A 170 -12.90 -18.84 0.36
N ALA A 171 -11.87 -18.82 1.22
CA ALA A 171 -11.83 -19.60 2.45
C ALA A 171 -12.74 -19.05 3.57
N LEU A 172 -13.25 -17.83 3.43
CA LEU A 172 -14.14 -17.19 4.40
C LEU A 172 -15.65 -17.36 4.08
N HIS A 173 -15.98 -17.91 2.92
CA HIS A 173 -17.36 -18.05 2.43
C HIS A 173 -17.83 -19.50 2.25
N HIS A 174 -17.05 -20.50 2.77
CA HIS A 174 -17.45 -21.90 2.82
C HIS A 174 -17.69 -22.38 4.22
#